data_ffee9d11a7bd265a23a59601a8d08743
#
_entry.id   ffee9d11a7bd265a23a59601a8d08743
#
_cell.length_a   1.000
_cell.length_b   1.000
_cell.length_c   1.000
_cell.angle_alpha   90.00
_cell.angle_beta   90.00
_cell.angle_gamma   90.00
#
_symmetry.space_group_name_H-M   'P 1'
#
loop_
_entity.id
_entity.type
_entity.pdbx_description
1 polymer ?
#
loop_
_entity_poly.entity_id
_entity_poly.type
_entity_poly.pdbx_seq_one_letter_code
_entity_poly.pdbx_strand_id
1 'polypeptide(L)'
;TDELYSGANPGGIRATVYDHTVNVYGTIANPVATTQQLAQRPLDNVGVQYGLLALNKSVITAQQFLDLNQGIGGFDRDMNHVPERHKADSQANKRAIESGRILFGGAGLAVTPVIDYRTYNDHREGGDIHMIVHQFSTRQRLLNANGHADNHVMQVGGQWDFIEGQDDLGNLFRQMDYWIRNIQADTLEFDPAFRVVRNKPASLTDSCWDTTGEITELVEEPL
;
A
#
# COMPACT_ATOMS: atom_id res chain seq x y z
N THR A 1 -9.06 28.44 -8.62
CA THR A 1 -8.67 28.82 -9.97
C THR A 1 -9.67 28.20 -10.92
N ASP A 2 -10.08 28.91 -11.96
CA ASP A 2 -11.08 28.48 -12.96
C ASP A 2 -10.65 27.23 -13.76
N GLU A 3 -9.45 26.74 -13.49
CA GLU A 3 -8.89 25.55 -14.13
C GLU A 3 -9.23 24.24 -13.41
N LEU A 4 -9.59 24.31 -12.13
CA LEU A 4 -9.89 23.11 -11.35
C LEU A 4 -11.35 22.68 -11.51
N TYR A 5 -11.56 21.37 -11.41
CA TYR A 5 -12.90 20.81 -11.36
C TYR A 5 -13.72 21.38 -10.20
N SER A 6 -14.93 21.76 -10.50
CA SER A 6 -15.98 22.09 -9.52
C SER A 6 -17.35 21.81 -10.17
N GLY A 7 -18.42 21.83 -9.37
CA GLY A 7 -19.78 21.69 -9.91
C GLY A 7 -20.14 22.78 -10.94
N ALA A 8 -19.51 23.97 -10.84
CA ALA A 8 -19.66 25.06 -11.82
C ALA A 8 -18.69 24.93 -13.01
N ASN A 9 -17.65 24.11 -12.89
CA ASN A 9 -16.68 23.82 -13.95
C ASN A 9 -16.44 22.32 -14.09
N PRO A 10 -17.41 21.55 -14.60
CA PRO A 10 -17.30 20.10 -14.72
C PRO A 10 -16.21 19.65 -15.71
N GLY A 11 -15.70 20.60 -16.49
CA GLY A 11 -14.58 20.39 -17.40
C GLY A 11 -13.21 20.69 -16.81
N GLY A 12 -13.10 21.14 -15.57
CA GLY A 12 -11.83 21.48 -14.93
C GLY A 12 -10.94 20.28 -14.67
N ILE A 13 -9.68 20.57 -14.33
CA ILE A 13 -8.67 19.59 -14.01
C ILE A 13 -9.00 18.94 -12.67
N ARG A 14 -9.07 17.61 -12.63
CA ARG A 14 -9.26 16.83 -11.41
C ARG A 14 -7.91 16.49 -10.79
N ALA A 15 -7.73 16.82 -9.51
CA ALA A 15 -6.49 16.60 -8.79
C ALA A 15 -6.48 15.23 -8.06
N THR A 16 -6.79 14.15 -8.77
CA THR A 16 -6.68 12.80 -8.20
C THR A 16 -5.42 12.09 -8.68
N VAL A 17 -4.96 11.10 -7.92
CA VAL A 17 -3.81 10.26 -8.33
C VAL A 17 -4.06 9.55 -9.68
N TYR A 18 -5.31 9.32 -10.04
CA TYR A 18 -5.67 8.68 -11.30
C TYR A 18 -5.54 9.64 -12.47
N ASP A 19 -5.89 10.90 -12.29
CA ASP A 19 -5.76 11.92 -13.31
C ASP A 19 -4.27 12.22 -13.59
N HIS A 20 -3.41 12.16 -12.58
CA HIS A 20 -1.95 12.27 -12.74
C HIS A 20 -1.30 11.02 -13.39
N THR A 21 -2.04 9.93 -13.53
CA THR A 21 -1.52 8.66 -14.06
C THR A 21 -2.32 8.12 -15.25
N VAL A 22 -2.95 9.00 -16.01
CA VAL A 22 -3.72 8.64 -17.23
C VAL A 22 -2.88 7.90 -18.27
N ASN A 23 -1.59 8.17 -18.34
CA ASN A 23 -0.65 7.46 -19.20
C ASN A 23 -0.50 5.98 -18.82
N VAL A 24 -0.80 5.61 -17.58
CA VAL A 24 -0.82 4.22 -17.11
C VAL A 24 -2.20 3.61 -17.23
N TYR A 25 -3.20 4.23 -16.62
CA TYR A 25 -4.54 3.66 -16.51
C TYR A 25 -5.39 3.86 -17.77
N GLY A 26 -5.08 4.91 -18.56
CA GLY A 26 -5.86 5.31 -19.70
C GLY A 26 -7.03 6.22 -19.33
N THR A 27 -7.81 6.54 -20.34
CA THR A 27 -8.94 7.47 -20.22
C THR A 27 -10.22 6.89 -20.80
N ILE A 28 -11.35 7.50 -20.39
CA ILE A 28 -12.67 7.32 -21.00
C ILE A 28 -13.27 8.68 -21.35
N ALA A 29 -14.25 8.71 -22.22
CA ALA A 29 -14.97 9.93 -22.54
C ALA A 29 -15.70 10.48 -21.30
N ASN A 30 -15.66 11.80 -21.11
CA ASN A 30 -16.45 12.45 -20.08
C ASN A 30 -17.93 12.53 -20.55
N PRO A 31 -18.88 11.95 -19.77
CA PRO A 31 -20.29 11.96 -20.21
C PRO A 31 -20.93 13.35 -20.15
N VAL A 32 -20.35 14.27 -19.40
CA VAL A 32 -20.90 15.65 -19.24
C VAL A 32 -20.19 16.64 -20.15
N ALA A 33 -18.87 16.54 -20.27
CA ALA A 33 -18.06 17.42 -21.11
C ALA A 33 -17.38 16.57 -22.21
N THR A 34 -18.10 16.36 -23.31
CA THR A 34 -17.75 15.37 -24.36
C THR A 34 -16.42 15.64 -25.06
N THR A 35 -15.85 16.82 -24.93
CA THR A 35 -14.52 17.19 -25.45
C THR A 35 -13.38 16.80 -24.51
N GLN A 36 -13.69 16.31 -23.31
CA GLN A 36 -12.71 15.95 -22.29
C GLN A 36 -12.68 14.46 -22.03
N GLN A 37 -11.53 14.03 -21.54
CA GLN A 37 -11.31 12.66 -21.10
C GLN A 37 -11.23 12.62 -19.56
N LEU A 38 -11.82 11.57 -18.99
CA LEU A 38 -11.67 11.25 -17.58
C LEU A 38 -10.68 10.09 -17.41
N ALA A 39 -9.92 10.12 -16.34
CA ALA A 39 -9.04 9.00 -15.99
C ALA A 39 -9.86 7.72 -15.75
N GLN A 40 -9.38 6.60 -16.26
CA GLN A 40 -9.82 5.29 -15.80
C GLN A 40 -9.25 5.01 -14.41
N ARG A 41 -9.99 4.26 -13.58
CA ARG A 41 -9.61 3.99 -12.19
C ARG A 41 -9.67 2.50 -11.86
N PRO A 42 -8.60 1.95 -11.27
CA PRO A 42 -8.59 0.58 -10.74
C PRO A 42 -9.23 0.49 -9.35
N LEU A 43 -10.03 1.47 -8.93
CA LEU A 43 -10.67 1.53 -7.64
C LEU A 43 -11.99 0.76 -7.66
N ASP A 44 -12.14 -0.18 -6.73
CA ASP A 44 -13.31 -1.06 -6.63
C ASP A 44 -13.65 -1.31 -5.15
N ASN A 45 -14.92 -1.27 -4.80
CA ASN A 45 -15.42 -1.78 -3.52
C ASN A 45 -16.60 -2.74 -3.66
N VAL A 46 -16.88 -3.18 -4.89
CA VAL A 46 -17.84 -4.26 -5.14
C VAL A 46 -17.30 -5.56 -4.56
N GLY A 47 -18.09 -6.22 -3.72
CA GLY A 47 -17.66 -7.45 -3.05
C GLY A 47 -16.88 -7.28 -1.75
N VAL A 48 -16.50 -6.05 -1.40
CA VAL A 48 -15.90 -5.78 -0.07
C VAL A 48 -16.99 -5.93 0.99
N GLN A 49 -16.70 -6.78 1.99
CA GLN A 49 -17.60 -7.05 3.11
C GLN A 49 -17.14 -6.22 4.31
N TYR A 50 -17.58 -4.97 4.35
CA TYR A 50 -17.23 -4.05 5.43
C TYR A 50 -17.78 -4.56 6.77
N GLY A 51 -16.91 -4.63 7.79
CA GLY A 51 -17.28 -5.10 9.11
C GLY A 51 -17.32 -6.64 9.27
N LEU A 52 -16.87 -7.43 8.28
CA LEU A 52 -16.91 -8.89 8.38
C LEU A 52 -16.15 -9.42 9.61
N LEU A 53 -14.98 -8.88 9.90
CA LEU A 53 -14.22 -9.28 11.10
C LEU A 53 -14.97 -8.94 12.39
N ALA A 54 -15.61 -7.77 12.46
CA ALA A 54 -16.40 -7.36 13.60
C ALA A 54 -17.65 -8.25 13.79
N LEU A 55 -18.27 -8.67 12.68
CA LEU A 55 -19.35 -9.65 12.70
C LEU A 55 -18.86 -11.01 13.25
N ASN A 56 -17.74 -11.52 12.72
CA ASN A 56 -17.18 -12.81 13.14
C ASN A 56 -16.75 -12.81 14.62
N LYS A 57 -16.32 -11.67 15.13
CA LYS A 57 -15.97 -11.46 16.55
C LYS A 57 -17.21 -11.09 17.42
N SER A 58 -18.41 -11.09 16.85
CA SER A 58 -19.65 -10.71 17.53
C SER A 58 -19.65 -9.29 18.13
N VAL A 59 -18.83 -8.39 17.59
CA VAL A 59 -18.78 -6.96 17.96
C VAL A 59 -19.97 -6.20 17.38
N ILE A 60 -20.43 -6.62 16.18
CA ILE A 60 -21.64 -6.11 15.55
C ILE A 60 -22.60 -7.26 15.26
N THR A 61 -23.89 -6.95 15.21
CA THR A 61 -24.94 -7.91 14.84
C THR A 61 -24.99 -8.14 13.33
N ALA A 62 -25.62 -9.24 12.90
CA ALA A 62 -25.85 -9.49 11.48
C ALA A 62 -26.66 -8.36 10.81
N GLN A 63 -27.64 -7.77 11.51
CA GLN A 63 -28.39 -6.64 10.98
C GLN A 63 -27.51 -5.42 10.78
N GLN A 64 -26.69 -5.06 11.76
CA GLN A 64 -25.73 -3.95 11.63
C GLN A 64 -24.75 -4.17 10.49
N PHE A 65 -24.28 -5.41 10.27
CA PHE A 65 -23.42 -5.75 9.13
C PHE A 65 -24.13 -5.54 7.79
N LEU A 66 -25.39 -5.96 7.68
CA LEU A 66 -26.18 -5.76 6.46
C LEU A 66 -26.44 -4.27 6.21
N ASP A 67 -26.85 -3.52 7.22
CA ASP A 67 -27.12 -2.09 7.13
C ASP A 67 -25.86 -1.31 6.73
N LEU A 68 -24.71 -1.64 7.32
CA LEU A 68 -23.42 -1.06 6.96
C LEU A 68 -23.10 -1.32 5.48
N ASN A 69 -23.23 -2.56 5.03
CA ASN A 69 -22.89 -2.91 3.66
C ASN A 69 -23.91 -2.38 2.63
N GLN A 70 -25.13 -2.16 3.02
CA GLN A 70 -26.14 -1.51 2.21
C GLN A 70 -25.91 0.00 2.12
N GLY A 71 -25.49 0.64 3.22
CA GLY A 71 -25.39 2.09 3.30
C GLY A 71 -24.02 2.67 2.95
N ILE A 72 -22.95 1.86 2.88
CA ILE A 72 -21.58 2.37 2.69
C ILE A 72 -21.36 3.07 1.35
N GLY A 73 -22.12 2.72 0.30
CA GLY A 73 -22.01 3.33 -1.02
C GLY A 73 -20.63 3.22 -1.66
N GLY A 74 -20.28 4.24 -2.40
CA GLY A 74 -19.02 4.35 -3.10
C GLY A 74 -18.66 5.78 -3.47
N PHE A 75 -17.78 5.96 -4.44
CA PHE A 75 -17.37 7.25 -4.94
C PHE A 75 -17.56 7.35 -6.45
N ASP A 76 -18.11 8.45 -6.92
CA ASP A 76 -18.12 8.79 -8.34
C ASP A 76 -16.72 9.19 -8.84
N ARG A 77 -16.61 9.59 -10.12
CA ARG A 77 -15.31 9.97 -10.70
C ARG A 77 -14.76 11.28 -10.19
N ASP A 78 -15.59 12.07 -9.55
CA ASP A 78 -15.21 13.33 -8.91
C ASP A 78 -14.96 13.17 -7.41
N MET A 79 -14.92 11.91 -6.94
CA MET A 79 -14.70 11.54 -5.53
C MET A 79 -15.82 12.00 -4.60
N ASN A 80 -17.00 12.29 -5.13
CA ASN A 80 -18.18 12.51 -4.31
C ASN A 80 -18.72 11.15 -3.82
N HIS A 81 -19.15 11.09 -2.58
CA HIS A 81 -19.83 9.91 -2.07
C HIS A 81 -21.19 9.73 -2.75
N VAL A 82 -21.45 8.50 -3.21
CA VAL A 82 -22.70 8.09 -3.86
C VAL A 82 -23.23 6.80 -3.23
N PRO A 83 -24.56 6.57 -3.27
CA PRO A 83 -25.14 5.36 -2.67
C PRO A 83 -24.66 4.05 -3.32
N GLU A 84 -24.30 4.09 -4.59
CA GLU A 84 -23.86 2.93 -5.35
C GLU A 84 -22.42 2.56 -5.04
N ARG A 85 -22.13 1.26 -4.97
CA ARG A 85 -20.74 0.76 -4.91
C ARG A 85 -20.00 1.17 -6.18
N HIS A 86 -18.77 1.68 -6.04
CA HIS A 86 -17.95 1.96 -7.22
C HIS A 86 -17.32 0.68 -7.75
N LYS A 87 -17.26 0.60 -9.07
CA LYS A 87 -16.67 -0.52 -9.81
C LYS A 87 -15.46 -0.05 -10.58
N ALA A 88 -14.39 -0.82 -10.48
CA ALA A 88 -13.16 -0.54 -11.21
C ALA A 88 -13.36 -0.67 -12.73
N ASP A 89 -12.64 0.16 -13.47
CA ASP A 89 -12.50 0.00 -14.92
C ASP A 89 -11.57 -1.21 -15.18
N SER A 90 -12.09 -2.23 -15.86
CA SER A 90 -11.36 -3.49 -16.06
C SER A 90 -10.03 -3.32 -16.79
N GLN A 91 -9.97 -2.39 -17.73
CA GLN A 91 -8.72 -2.07 -18.44
C GLN A 91 -7.72 -1.34 -17.53
N ALA A 92 -8.20 -0.50 -16.62
CA ALA A 92 -7.32 0.12 -15.61
C ALA A 92 -6.73 -0.91 -14.66
N ASN A 93 -7.53 -1.88 -14.20
CA ASN A 93 -7.06 -2.99 -13.37
C ASN A 93 -5.95 -3.79 -14.07
N LYS A 94 -6.19 -4.16 -15.34
CA LYS A 94 -5.19 -4.88 -16.12
C LYS A 94 -3.89 -4.09 -16.22
N ARG A 95 -3.96 -2.83 -16.63
CA ARG A 95 -2.80 -1.95 -16.78
C ARG A 95 -2.08 -1.68 -15.44
N ALA A 96 -2.83 -1.54 -14.35
CA ALA A 96 -2.27 -1.32 -13.03
C ALA A 96 -1.36 -2.48 -12.59
N ILE A 97 -1.76 -3.72 -12.87
CA ILE A 97 -0.98 -4.92 -12.57
C ILE A 97 0.19 -5.07 -13.56
N GLU A 98 -0.08 -4.99 -14.86
CA GLU A 98 0.95 -5.18 -15.90
C GLU A 98 2.06 -4.12 -15.85
N SER A 99 1.74 -2.90 -15.46
CA SER A 99 2.72 -1.81 -15.29
C SER A 99 3.47 -1.83 -13.97
N GLY A 100 3.10 -2.70 -13.02
CA GLY A 100 3.66 -2.74 -11.68
C GLY A 100 3.20 -1.60 -10.76
N ARG A 101 2.21 -0.80 -11.15
CA ARG A 101 1.65 0.29 -10.29
C ARG A 101 0.89 -0.27 -9.10
N ILE A 102 0.25 -1.42 -9.26
CA ILE A 102 -0.27 -2.19 -8.13
C ILE A 102 0.73 -3.30 -7.84
N LEU A 103 1.31 -3.24 -6.65
CA LEU A 103 2.25 -4.23 -6.17
C LEU A 103 1.51 -5.56 -5.93
N PHE A 104 1.86 -6.62 -6.66
CA PHE A 104 1.28 -7.95 -6.47
C PHE A 104 2.19 -8.92 -5.70
N GLY A 105 3.45 -8.54 -5.45
CA GLY A 105 4.40 -9.27 -4.61
C GLY A 105 5.34 -10.22 -5.35
N GLY A 106 5.04 -10.58 -6.60
CA GLY A 106 5.84 -11.51 -7.39
C GLY A 106 6.85 -10.85 -8.32
N ALA A 107 7.33 -11.62 -9.30
CA ALA A 107 8.31 -11.22 -10.32
C ALA A 107 9.58 -10.61 -9.67
N GLY A 108 10.02 -9.44 -10.10
CA GLY A 108 11.24 -8.80 -9.60
C GLY A 108 11.26 -8.57 -8.08
N LEU A 109 10.11 -8.39 -7.44
CA LEU A 109 10.06 -8.19 -5.99
C LEU A 109 10.42 -9.45 -5.20
N ALA A 110 10.16 -10.65 -5.76
CA ALA A 110 10.55 -11.92 -5.15
C ALA A 110 12.07 -12.07 -4.95
N VAL A 111 12.84 -11.39 -5.78
CA VAL A 111 14.32 -11.45 -5.81
C VAL A 111 14.99 -10.15 -5.37
N THR A 112 14.25 -9.26 -4.72
CA THR A 112 14.74 -7.95 -4.27
C THR A 112 14.75 -7.90 -2.74
N PRO A 113 15.85 -7.47 -2.11
CA PRO A 113 15.86 -7.20 -0.67
C PRO A 113 14.98 -5.98 -0.36
N VAL A 114 14.11 -6.08 0.63
CA VAL A 114 13.17 -5.01 1.00
C VAL A 114 13.26 -4.69 2.48
N ILE A 115 13.57 -3.44 2.79
CA ILE A 115 13.37 -2.85 4.11
C ILE A 115 12.21 -1.87 3.99
N ASP A 116 11.09 -2.21 4.58
CA ASP A 116 9.89 -1.37 4.61
C ASP A 116 9.86 -0.61 5.95
N TYR A 117 10.28 0.66 5.90
CA TYR A 117 10.34 1.53 7.07
C TYR A 117 9.16 2.49 7.08
N ARG A 118 8.48 2.59 8.22
CA ARG A 118 7.38 3.54 8.43
C ARG A 118 7.42 4.14 9.82
N THR A 119 7.07 5.41 9.90
CA THR A 119 6.70 6.07 11.16
C THR A 119 5.33 5.59 11.61
N TYR A 120 5.13 5.43 12.91
CA TYR A 120 3.82 5.11 13.47
C TYR A 120 2.92 6.35 13.50
N ASN A 121 1.93 6.37 12.64
CA ASN A 121 0.97 7.48 12.51
C ASN A 121 -0.48 7.04 12.74
N ASP A 122 -0.74 5.77 13.00
CA ASP A 122 -2.09 5.20 13.07
C ASP A 122 -2.93 5.76 14.23
N HIS A 123 -2.28 6.38 15.24
CA HIS A 123 -2.93 6.99 16.40
C HIS A 123 -3.34 8.45 16.19
N ARG A 124 -3.00 9.06 15.05
CA ARG A 124 -3.28 10.48 14.80
C ARG A 124 -4.78 10.73 14.69
N GLU A 125 -5.26 11.72 15.44
CA GLU A 125 -6.63 12.20 15.31
C GLU A 125 -6.88 12.72 13.89
N GLY A 126 -7.99 12.34 13.28
CA GLY A 126 -8.31 12.66 11.88
C GLY A 126 -7.71 11.68 10.87
N GLY A 127 -6.90 10.72 11.32
CA GLY A 127 -6.27 9.71 10.48
C GLY A 127 -5.04 10.20 9.70
N ASP A 128 -4.33 9.25 9.12
CA ASP A 128 -3.18 9.49 8.25
C ASP A 128 -3.16 8.40 7.16
N ILE A 129 -2.75 8.76 5.96
CA ILE A 129 -2.63 7.81 4.84
C ILE A 129 -1.37 6.92 4.96
N HIS A 130 -0.42 7.28 5.83
CA HIS A 130 0.85 6.57 6.02
C HIS A 130 0.76 5.52 7.13
N MET A 131 -0.32 4.75 7.15
CA MET A 131 -0.58 3.72 8.16
C MET A 131 0.33 2.50 8.01
N ILE A 132 0.62 1.83 9.12
CA ILE A 132 1.45 0.62 9.13
C ILE A 132 0.82 -0.57 8.40
N VAL A 133 -0.50 -0.59 8.22
CA VAL A 133 -1.21 -1.64 7.46
C VAL A 133 -0.62 -1.87 6.07
N HIS A 134 0.03 -0.86 5.47
CA HIS A 134 0.65 -0.99 4.15
C HIS A 134 1.85 -1.95 4.15
N GLN A 135 2.60 -2.04 5.25
CA GLN A 135 3.70 -3.01 5.40
C GLN A 135 3.16 -4.44 5.42
N PHE A 136 2.11 -4.68 6.22
CA PHE A 136 1.44 -5.99 6.27
C PHE A 136 0.82 -6.36 4.93
N SER A 137 0.23 -5.39 4.22
CA SER A 137 -0.30 -5.61 2.87
C SER A 137 0.79 -6.01 1.87
N THR A 138 1.97 -5.38 1.95
CA THR A 138 3.14 -5.73 1.13
C THR A 138 3.60 -7.15 1.44
N ARG A 139 3.76 -7.48 2.72
CA ARG A 139 4.14 -8.83 3.17
C ARG A 139 3.14 -9.88 2.73
N GLN A 140 1.85 -9.64 2.90
CA GLN A 140 0.82 -10.59 2.48
C GLN A 140 0.84 -10.84 0.97
N ARG A 141 1.11 -9.82 0.16
CA ARG A 141 1.26 -9.97 -1.29
C ARG A 141 2.47 -10.80 -1.67
N LEU A 142 3.61 -10.61 -0.98
CA LEU A 142 4.79 -11.46 -1.15
C LEU A 142 4.48 -12.92 -0.81
N LEU A 143 3.84 -13.17 0.34
CA LEU A 143 3.40 -14.50 0.76
C LEU A 143 2.48 -15.16 -0.29
N ASN A 144 1.49 -14.43 -0.76
CA ASN A 144 0.54 -14.92 -1.77
C ASN A 144 1.20 -15.26 -3.10
N ALA A 145 2.18 -14.47 -3.53
CA ALA A 145 2.82 -14.63 -4.82
C ALA A 145 3.97 -15.66 -4.82
N ASN A 146 4.70 -15.78 -3.70
CA ASN A 146 5.96 -16.53 -3.65
C ASN A 146 5.94 -17.68 -2.61
N GLY A 147 4.93 -17.76 -1.76
CA GLY A 147 4.86 -18.72 -0.64
C GLY A 147 5.71 -18.32 0.58
N HIS A 148 6.47 -17.26 0.49
CA HIS A 148 7.29 -16.68 1.58
C HIS A 148 7.48 -15.16 1.40
N ALA A 149 7.92 -14.48 2.47
CA ALA A 149 8.27 -13.06 2.47
C ALA A 149 9.59 -12.79 3.20
N ASP A 150 10.51 -13.76 3.21
CA ASP A 150 11.76 -13.71 4.00
C ASP A 150 12.75 -12.64 3.50
N ASN A 151 12.53 -12.13 2.30
CA ASN A 151 13.25 -11.00 1.71
C ASN A 151 12.67 -9.63 2.10
N HIS A 152 11.66 -9.59 2.98
CA HIS A 152 10.98 -8.37 3.41
C HIS A 152 11.11 -8.21 4.92
N VAL A 153 11.59 -7.05 5.35
CA VAL A 153 11.74 -6.67 6.76
C VAL A 153 10.91 -5.43 7.04
N MET A 154 10.08 -5.49 8.07
CA MET A 154 9.27 -4.37 8.52
C MET A 154 9.94 -3.64 9.67
N GLN A 155 10.04 -2.33 9.57
CA GLN A 155 10.59 -1.46 10.60
C GLN A 155 9.60 -0.34 10.89
N VAL A 156 9.15 -0.26 12.14
CA VAL A 156 8.15 0.74 12.57
C VAL A 156 8.74 1.61 13.67
N GLY A 157 8.72 2.89 13.50
CA GLY A 157 9.15 3.79 14.55
C GLY A 157 9.71 5.10 14.03
N GLY A 158 10.37 5.82 14.93
CA GLY A 158 10.93 7.11 14.64
C GLY A 158 9.89 8.18 14.29
N GLN A 159 10.24 9.41 14.50
CA GLN A 159 9.54 10.54 13.91
C GLN A 159 10.33 10.96 12.67
N TRP A 160 9.66 11.48 11.67
CA TRP A 160 10.32 12.07 10.49
C TRP A 160 11.27 13.21 10.84
N ASP A 161 11.05 13.84 12.00
CA ASP A 161 11.96 14.80 12.56
C ASP A 161 13.15 14.03 13.11
N PHE A 162 14.21 13.97 12.32
CA PHE A 162 15.50 13.44 12.74
C PHE A 162 15.91 14.09 14.06
N ILE A 163 15.64 13.40 15.15
CA ILE A 163 16.14 13.81 16.47
C ILE A 163 17.65 13.61 16.42
N GLU A 164 18.39 14.67 16.68
CA GLU A 164 19.84 14.65 16.70
C GLU A 164 20.34 13.49 17.60
N GLY A 165 21.03 12.52 16.98
CA GLY A 165 21.50 11.31 17.64
C GLY A 165 20.71 10.02 17.38
N GLN A 166 19.57 10.07 16.68
CA GLN A 166 18.84 8.88 16.22
C GLN A 166 18.99 8.73 14.70
N ASP A 167 19.98 7.95 14.28
CA ASP A 167 20.29 7.70 12.85
C ASP A 167 19.59 6.42 12.35
N ASP A 168 18.28 6.33 12.50
CA ASP A 168 17.49 5.16 12.11
C ASP A 168 17.64 4.88 10.62
N LEU A 169 17.40 5.87 9.76
CA LEU A 169 17.49 5.71 8.31
C LEU A 169 18.92 5.45 7.86
N GLY A 170 19.91 6.16 8.42
CA GLY A 170 21.32 5.93 8.12
C GLY A 170 21.76 4.51 8.48
N ASN A 171 21.27 3.97 9.58
CA ASN A 171 21.53 2.58 9.96
C ASN A 171 20.87 1.59 8.98
N LEU A 172 19.61 1.82 8.61
CA LEU A 172 18.90 0.97 7.65
C LEU A 172 19.56 1.02 6.26
N PHE A 173 20.05 2.18 5.83
CA PHE A 173 20.85 2.30 4.61
C PHE A 173 22.13 1.48 4.65
N ARG A 174 22.87 1.52 5.77
CA ARG A 174 24.08 0.70 5.96
C ARG A 174 23.76 -0.79 5.92
N GLN A 175 22.66 -1.21 6.55
CA GLN A 175 22.22 -2.61 6.53
C GLN A 175 21.78 -3.05 5.13
N MET A 176 21.09 -2.21 4.38
CA MET A 176 20.74 -2.49 3.00
C MET A 176 21.99 -2.59 2.10
N ASP A 177 22.94 -1.66 2.21
CA ASP A 177 24.21 -1.72 1.49
C ASP A 177 24.97 -3.02 1.80
N TYR A 178 25.03 -3.41 3.07
CA TYR A 178 25.63 -4.65 3.48
C TYR A 178 24.93 -5.88 2.90
N TRP A 179 23.60 -5.90 2.91
CA TRP A 179 22.80 -6.97 2.31
C TRP A 179 23.07 -7.10 0.80
N ILE A 180 23.04 -5.99 0.09
CA ILE A 180 23.30 -5.96 -1.36
C ILE A 180 24.72 -6.45 -1.66
N ARG A 181 25.74 -6.01 -0.91
CA ARG A 181 27.13 -6.47 -1.09
C ARG A 181 27.27 -7.97 -0.84
N ASN A 182 26.60 -8.52 0.15
CA ASN A 182 26.59 -9.96 0.39
C ASN A 182 26.00 -10.72 -0.80
N ILE A 183 24.85 -10.24 -1.32
CA ILE A 183 24.21 -10.82 -2.51
C ILE A 183 25.15 -10.78 -3.72
N GLN A 184 25.85 -9.66 -3.92
CA GLN A 184 26.79 -9.50 -5.05
C GLN A 184 28.05 -10.36 -4.91
N ALA A 185 28.54 -10.55 -3.70
CA ALA A 185 29.71 -11.38 -3.40
C ALA A 185 29.39 -12.88 -3.46
N ASP A 186 28.13 -13.24 -3.40
CA ASP A 186 27.69 -14.61 -3.41
C ASP A 186 27.70 -15.20 -4.84
N THR A 187 28.70 -15.98 -5.11
CA THR A 187 28.94 -16.63 -6.41
C THR A 187 28.35 -18.02 -6.55
N LEU A 188 27.68 -18.53 -5.50
CA LEU A 188 27.06 -19.83 -5.56
C LEU A 188 25.84 -19.81 -6.50
N GLU A 189 25.73 -20.83 -7.34
CA GLU A 189 24.58 -21.00 -8.23
C GLU A 189 23.36 -21.47 -7.44
N PHE A 190 22.45 -20.54 -7.16
CA PHE A 190 21.15 -20.80 -6.54
C PHE A 190 20.08 -19.94 -7.19
N ASP A 191 18.83 -20.33 -6.93
CA ASP A 191 17.69 -19.48 -7.23
C ASP A 191 17.90 -18.06 -6.67
N PRO A 192 17.70 -17.00 -7.47
CA PRO A 192 17.90 -15.62 -7.03
C PRO A 192 17.11 -15.25 -5.76
N ALA A 193 15.90 -15.78 -5.57
CA ALA A 193 15.10 -15.54 -4.37
C ALA A 193 15.78 -16.13 -3.13
N PHE A 194 16.29 -17.36 -3.24
CA PHE A 194 17.03 -18.00 -2.15
C PHE A 194 18.35 -17.26 -1.84
N ARG A 195 19.04 -16.75 -2.86
CA ARG A 195 20.25 -15.93 -2.67
C ARG A 195 19.97 -14.67 -1.87
N VAL A 196 18.87 -13.98 -2.14
CA VAL A 196 18.49 -12.79 -1.39
C VAL A 196 18.24 -13.12 0.08
N VAL A 197 17.47 -14.15 0.37
CA VAL A 197 17.12 -14.54 1.73
C VAL A 197 18.35 -14.95 2.55
N ARG A 198 19.21 -15.84 2.01
CA ARG A 198 20.37 -16.35 2.77
C ARG A 198 21.43 -15.30 3.05
N ASN A 199 21.48 -14.22 2.27
CA ASN A 199 22.42 -13.13 2.44
C ASN A 199 21.88 -11.98 3.28
N LYS A 200 20.66 -12.12 3.82
CA LYS A 200 20.08 -11.13 4.73
C LYS A 200 20.93 -11.04 6.00
N PRO A 201 21.30 -9.82 6.45
CA PRO A 201 21.98 -9.65 7.74
C PRO A 201 21.16 -10.25 8.87
N ALA A 202 21.78 -11.03 9.73
CA ALA A 202 21.09 -11.69 10.85
C ALA A 202 20.50 -10.69 11.86
N SER A 203 21.08 -9.49 11.94
CA SER A 203 20.58 -8.39 12.78
C SER A 203 19.38 -7.64 12.16
N LEU A 204 19.07 -7.91 10.90
CA LEU A 204 17.98 -7.24 10.20
C LEU A 204 16.70 -8.06 10.34
N THR A 205 15.96 -7.79 11.41
CA THR A 205 14.69 -8.42 11.77
C THR A 205 13.56 -7.40 11.77
N ASP A 206 12.33 -7.88 11.80
CA ASP A 206 11.17 -7.04 12.05
C ASP A 206 11.30 -6.40 13.43
N SER A 207 11.13 -5.08 13.49
CA SER A 207 11.28 -4.36 14.75
C SER A 207 10.50 -3.06 14.78
N CYS A 208 10.32 -2.53 15.97
CA CYS A 208 9.81 -1.18 16.20
C CYS A 208 10.69 -0.45 17.20
N TRP A 209 10.70 0.86 17.08
CA TRP A 209 11.26 1.74 18.11
C TRP A 209 10.15 2.18 19.04
N ASP A 210 10.40 2.15 20.32
CA ASP A 210 9.51 2.76 21.28
C ASP A 210 9.67 4.29 21.33
N THR A 211 8.95 4.94 22.23
CA THR A 211 9.01 6.40 22.38
C THR A 211 10.33 6.90 22.99
N THR A 212 11.17 6.01 23.50
CA THR A 212 12.50 6.32 24.03
C THR A 212 13.61 6.13 23.00
N GLY A 213 13.27 5.53 21.85
CA GLY A 213 14.22 5.20 20.80
C GLY A 213 14.88 3.82 20.97
N GLU A 214 14.42 3.01 21.91
CA GLU A 214 14.85 1.61 22.01
C GLU A 214 14.19 0.76 20.95
N ILE A 215 14.96 -0.13 20.32
CA ILE A 215 14.46 -1.08 19.32
C ILE A 215 13.89 -2.28 20.06
N THR A 216 12.63 -2.59 19.75
CA THR A 216 11.95 -3.79 20.22
C THR A 216 11.64 -4.70 19.06
N GLU A 217 11.78 -6.01 19.23
CA GLU A 217 11.39 -6.97 18.22
C GLU A 217 9.87 -6.97 18.05
N LEU A 218 9.42 -6.89 16.79
CA LEU A 218 8.00 -7.02 16.47
C LEU A 218 7.62 -8.49 16.61
N VAL A 219 6.80 -8.79 17.59
CA VAL A 219 6.11 -10.10 17.66
C VAL A 219 4.86 -10.00 16.80
N GLU A 220 4.84 -10.71 15.68
CA GLU A 220 3.62 -10.87 14.89
C GLU A 220 2.62 -11.71 15.70
N GLU A 221 1.53 -11.09 16.17
CA GLU A 221 0.40 -11.88 16.60
C GLU A 221 -0.26 -12.51 15.36
N PRO A 222 -0.49 -13.81 15.34
CA PRO A 222 -1.20 -14.44 14.23
C PRO A 222 -2.61 -13.86 14.13
N LEU A 223 -2.94 -13.35 12.93
CA LEU A 223 -4.27 -12.83 12.59
C LEU A 223 -5.33 -13.93 12.63
#